data_9721e143764567eadd0b6ecdd535c0c8
#
_entry.id   9721e143764567eadd0b6ecdd535c0c8
#
_cell.length_a   1.000
_cell.length_b   1.000
_cell.length_c   1.000
_cell.angle_alpha   90.00
_cell.angle_beta   90.00
_cell.angle_gamma   90.00
#
_symmetry.space_group_name_H-M   'P 1'
#
loop_
_entity.id
_entity.type
_entity.pdbx_description
1 polymer ?
#
loop_
_entity_poly.entity_id
_entity_poly.type
_entity_poly.pdbx_seq_one_letter_code
_entity_poly.pdbx_strand_id
1 'polypeptide(L)'
;MGIICLIIGLAILMIMCMKGIHIFISVFTTSLFLAVTAWLVSPDMLNPVDALLQVYTGGLGGYFGSFFFIFVLGAIFGKLTAISGAADSVASFIIGKFGERAVIPSLVAACAILAYGGVSVFVALFTVYSMMVSLFRKANLPRRLIPAVYFAGAGTFVMIMPGSPQIQNLIPMKFLGTSATAGLVPGMLTALFQITLVIIYLTWLFKRVKAKGEGWVEDEKTAKAEEGKKDRQLPNVLVALFPMLILLVVLNILKWDPAIALFCAIIAALIVYLRYLDWKKLVPNLAAGTMEGVTSLFNTAVIVGFGALVMTLPAFKESFQAIAQSGLNPLVVTAISVGALVFISGSGSGALSIAMPMIAAMFPATVVDQGSLHRVATMASMSTTPPFNGLIITVFSVCGVSHKEGYGPVGTLTLAIPLLAMMFMLLLYTFLPASIATM
;
A
#
# COMPACT_ATOMS: atom_id res chain seq x y z
N MET A 1 33.43 -4.79 -7.95
CA MET A 1 32.92 -3.82 -8.98
C MET A 1 31.40 -3.91 -9.15
N GLY A 2 30.80 -5.08 -9.30
CA GLY A 2 29.36 -5.26 -9.51
C GLY A 2 28.46 -4.67 -8.42
N ILE A 3 28.82 -4.83 -7.13
CA ILE A 3 28.07 -4.24 -6.01
C ILE A 3 28.06 -2.70 -6.06
N ILE A 4 29.19 -2.09 -6.44
CA ILE A 4 29.28 -0.63 -6.57
C ILE A 4 28.36 -0.15 -7.70
N CYS A 5 28.36 -0.82 -8.86
CA CYS A 5 27.44 -0.48 -9.96
C CYS A 5 25.98 -0.64 -9.55
N LEU A 6 25.64 -1.67 -8.78
CA LEU A 6 24.29 -1.86 -8.26
C LEU A 6 23.87 -0.71 -7.33
N ILE A 7 24.75 -0.33 -6.39
CA ILE A 7 24.49 0.80 -5.46
C ILE A 7 24.32 2.12 -6.24
N ILE A 8 25.19 2.39 -7.24
CA ILE A 8 25.09 3.58 -8.08
C ILE A 8 23.77 3.56 -8.86
N GLY A 9 23.38 2.44 -9.45
CA GLY A 9 22.11 2.30 -10.16
C GLY A 9 20.92 2.59 -9.25
N LEU A 10 20.91 2.02 -8.04
CA LEU A 10 19.86 2.29 -7.07
C LEU A 10 19.83 3.76 -6.63
N ALA A 11 20.99 4.41 -6.47
CA ALA A 11 21.08 5.83 -6.18
C ALA A 11 20.53 6.69 -7.34
N ILE A 12 20.82 6.33 -8.58
CA ILE A 12 20.25 6.98 -9.78
C ILE A 12 18.73 6.88 -9.76
N LEU A 13 18.17 5.68 -9.55
CA LEU A 13 16.73 5.46 -9.46
C LEU A 13 16.09 6.36 -8.40
N MET A 14 16.67 6.35 -7.20
CA MET A 14 16.20 7.16 -6.07
C MET A 14 16.22 8.65 -6.40
N ILE A 15 17.33 9.18 -6.94
CA ILE A 15 17.47 10.59 -7.29
C ILE A 15 16.45 10.99 -8.37
N MET A 16 16.26 10.16 -9.40
CA MET A 16 15.29 10.43 -10.47
C MET A 16 13.86 10.47 -9.93
N CYS A 17 13.49 9.50 -9.08
CA CYS A 17 12.17 9.47 -8.43
C CYS A 17 11.96 10.70 -7.52
N MET A 18 12.97 11.10 -6.73
CA MET A 18 12.90 12.31 -5.88
C MET A 18 12.76 13.59 -6.69
N LYS A 19 13.31 13.64 -7.90
CA LYS A 19 13.13 14.76 -8.83
C LYS A 19 11.76 14.76 -9.53
N GLY A 20 10.89 13.80 -9.25
CA GLY A 20 9.56 13.68 -9.85
C GLY A 20 9.56 13.18 -11.29
N ILE A 21 10.65 12.59 -11.76
CA ILE A 21 10.71 11.97 -13.08
C ILE A 21 9.78 10.75 -13.09
N HIS A 22 9.04 10.58 -14.19
CA HIS A 22 8.07 9.48 -14.32
C HIS A 22 8.72 8.13 -14.04
N ILE A 23 8.05 7.28 -13.26
CA ILE A 23 8.61 6.01 -12.75
C ILE A 23 9.14 5.11 -13.89
N PHE A 24 8.45 5.02 -15.02
CA PHE A 24 8.92 4.25 -16.16
C PHE A 24 10.28 4.73 -16.67
N ILE A 25 10.44 6.07 -16.84
CA ILE A 25 11.70 6.65 -17.33
C ILE A 25 12.82 6.38 -16.33
N SER A 26 12.57 6.59 -15.03
CA SER A 26 13.55 6.38 -13.97
C SER A 26 14.00 4.92 -13.92
N VAL A 27 13.06 3.99 -13.94
CA VAL A 27 13.32 2.56 -13.88
C VAL A 27 14.00 2.06 -15.15
N PHE A 28 13.51 2.47 -16.32
CA PHE A 28 14.10 2.04 -17.61
C PHE A 28 15.55 2.52 -17.77
N THR A 29 15.80 3.80 -17.47
CA THR A 29 17.16 4.38 -17.51
C THR A 29 18.11 3.64 -16.58
N THR A 30 17.66 3.36 -15.35
CA THR A 30 18.45 2.60 -14.37
C THR A 30 18.68 1.16 -14.81
N SER A 31 17.66 0.52 -15.39
CA SER A 31 17.78 -0.85 -15.94
C SER A 31 18.81 -0.92 -17.05
N LEU A 32 18.77 0.05 -17.97
CA LEU A 32 19.76 0.16 -19.05
C LEU A 32 21.17 0.36 -18.50
N PHE A 33 21.34 1.28 -17.55
CA PHE A 33 22.62 1.51 -16.87
C PHE A 33 23.18 0.23 -16.24
N LEU A 34 22.35 -0.51 -15.49
CA LEU A 34 22.77 -1.75 -14.83
C LEU A 34 23.07 -2.87 -15.85
N ALA A 35 22.27 -3.00 -16.90
CA ALA A 35 22.52 -3.99 -17.95
C ALA A 35 23.85 -3.73 -18.66
N VAL A 36 24.12 -2.48 -19.04
CA VAL A 36 25.39 -2.10 -19.70
C VAL A 36 26.58 -2.29 -18.78
N THR A 37 26.51 -1.81 -17.54
CA THR A 37 27.63 -1.92 -16.59
C THR A 37 27.91 -3.39 -16.21
N ALA A 38 26.86 -4.20 -16.06
CA ALA A 38 27.02 -5.64 -15.78
C ALA A 38 27.69 -6.37 -16.94
N TRP A 39 27.29 -6.08 -18.17
CA TRP A 39 27.90 -6.65 -19.38
C TRP A 39 29.37 -6.24 -19.55
N LEU A 40 29.71 -4.97 -19.28
CA LEU A 40 31.09 -4.48 -19.31
C LEU A 40 32.00 -5.14 -18.26
N VAL A 41 31.44 -5.48 -17.09
CA VAL A 41 32.18 -6.13 -15.99
C VAL A 41 32.26 -7.64 -16.20
N SER A 42 31.27 -8.25 -16.82
CA SER A 42 31.17 -9.70 -17.06
C SER A 42 30.58 -9.94 -18.46
N PRO A 43 31.43 -9.97 -19.53
CA PRO A 43 30.96 -10.12 -20.91
C PRO A 43 30.22 -11.44 -21.21
N ASP A 44 30.36 -12.44 -20.36
CA ASP A 44 29.64 -13.72 -20.44
C ASP A 44 28.15 -13.61 -20.04
N MET A 45 27.71 -12.45 -19.54
CA MET A 45 26.32 -12.18 -19.27
C MET A 45 25.52 -11.87 -20.55
N LEU A 46 24.20 -11.97 -20.44
CA LEU A 46 23.26 -11.48 -21.45
C LEU A 46 23.64 -10.06 -21.88
N ASN A 47 23.70 -9.81 -23.19
CA ASN A 47 23.92 -8.47 -23.67
C ASN A 47 22.79 -7.52 -23.21
N PRO A 48 23.05 -6.20 -23.12
CA PRO A 48 22.06 -5.25 -22.56
C PRO A 48 20.70 -5.26 -23.29
N VAL A 49 20.68 -5.54 -24.59
CA VAL A 49 19.45 -5.59 -25.38
C VAL A 49 18.60 -6.79 -24.95
N ASP A 50 19.19 -7.99 -24.88
CA ASP A 50 18.49 -9.20 -24.44
C ASP A 50 18.08 -9.09 -22.97
N ALA A 51 18.91 -8.51 -22.11
CA ALA A 51 18.57 -8.25 -20.71
C ALA A 51 17.30 -7.37 -20.58
N LEU A 52 17.15 -6.37 -21.43
CA LEU A 52 15.96 -5.52 -21.45
C LEU A 52 14.77 -6.21 -22.16
N LEU A 53 14.98 -6.79 -23.34
CA LEU A 53 13.88 -7.32 -24.15
C LEU A 53 13.37 -8.68 -23.66
N GLN A 54 14.16 -9.48 -22.95
CA GLN A 54 13.73 -10.79 -22.45
C GLN A 54 13.50 -10.77 -20.94
N VAL A 55 14.51 -10.35 -20.16
CA VAL A 55 14.42 -10.44 -18.70
C VAL A 55 13.52 -9.36 -18.12
N TYR A 56 13.78 -8.10 -18.45
CA TYR A 56 12.98 -6.98 -17.95
C TYR A 56 11.52 -7.08 -18.42
N THR A 57 11.28 -7.27 -19.73
CA THR A 57 9.91 -7.38 -20.26
C THR A 57 9.22 -8.67 -19.79
N GLY A 58 9.96 -9.77 -19.62
CA GLY A 58 9.44 -11.01 -19.06
C GLY A 58 8.92 -10.81 -17.63
N GLY A 59 9.69 -10.15 -16.77
CA GLY A 59 9.29 -9.80 -15.41
C GLY A 59 8.09 -8.85 -15.36
N LEU A 60 8.13 -7.79 -16.18
CA LEU A 60 7.03 -6.84 -16.32
C LEU A 60 5.75 -7.53 -16.80
N GLY A 61 5.80 -8.27 -17.89
CA GLY A 61 4.65 -8.94 -18.50
C GLY A 61 4.07 -10.04 -17.62
N GLY A 62 4.93 -10.82 -16.98
CA GLY A 62 4.54 -11.87 -16.04
C GLY A 62 3.77 -11.32 -14.83
N TYR A 63 4.24 -10.21 -14.25
CA TYR A 63 3.53 -9.54 -13.16
C TYR A 63 2.23 -8.91 -13.65
N PHE A 64 2.27 -8.19 -14.76
CA PHE A 64 1.10 -7.52 -15.33
C PHE A 64 -0.04 -8.51 -15.56
N GLY A 65 0.22 -9.63 -16.23
CA GLY A 65 -0.79 -10.67 -16.45
C GLY A 65 -1.29 -11.33 -15.17
N SER A 66 -0.37 -11.60 -14.24
CA SER A 66 -0.69 -12.27 -12.97
C SER A 66 -1.61 -11.49 -12.04
N PHE A 67 -1.52 -10.16 -12.03
CA PHE A 67 -2.25 -9.30 -11.11
C PHE A 67 -3.29 -8.40 -11.80
N PHE A 68 -3.49 -8.60 -13.12
CA PHE A 68 -4.39 -7.76 -13.92
C PHE A 68 -5.79 -7.63 -13.31
N PHE A 69 -6.45 -8.75 -13.03
CA PHE A 69 -7.80 -8.72 -12.49
C PHE A 69 -7.86 -8.11 -11.09
N ILE A 70 -6.87 -8.38 -10.23
CA ILE A 70 -6.86 -7.83 -8.86
C ILE A 70 -6.80 -6.30 -8.88
N PHE A 71 -5.91 -5.72 -9.68
CA PHE A 71 -5.78 -4.27 -9.78
C PHE A 71 -6.97 -3.62 -10.47
N VAL A 72 -7.41 -4.17 -11.58
CA VAL A 72 -8.50 -3.58 -12.38
C VAL A 72 -9.84 -3.70 -11.66
N LEU A 73 -10.19 -4.90 -11.16
CA LEU A 73 -11.43 -5.09 -10.42
C LEU A 73 -11.44 -4.32 -9.09
N GLY A 74 -10.29 -4.25 -8.39
CA GLY A 74 -10.17 -3.45 -7.18
C GLY A 74 -10.40 -1.96 -7.44
N ALA A 75 -9.86 -1.41 -8.53
CA ALA A 75 -10.09 -0.03 -8.92
C ALA A 75 -11.54 0.22 -9.36
N ILE A 76 -12.15 -0.71 -10.12
CA ILE A 76 -13.58 -0.65 -10.50
C ILE A 76 -14.47 -0.68 -9.26
N PHE A 77 -14.20 -1.58 -8.31
CA PHE A 77 -14.94 -1.65 -7.05
C PHE A 77 -14.84 -0.35 -6.25
N GLY A 78 -13.62 0.19 -6.12
CA GLY A 78 -13.40 1.49 -5.49
C GLY A 78 -14.16 2.61 -6.20
N LYS A 79 -14.14 2.63 -7.54
CA LYS A 79 -14.88 3.62 -8.33
C LYS A 79 -16.38 3.53 -8.13
N LEU A 80 -16.96 2.33 -8.17
CA LEU A 80 -18.40 2.12 -7.89
C LEU A 80 -18.76 2.61 -6.49
N THR A 81 -17.96 2.31 -5.49
CA THR A 81 -18.16 2.76 -4.10
C THR A 81 -18.12 4.30 -4.00
N ALA A 82 -17.23 4.95 -4.76
CA ALA A 82 -17.15 6.42 -4.81
C ALA A 82 -18.33 7.06 -5.56
N ILE A 83 -18.62 6.59 -6.78
CA ILE A 83 -19.67 7.20 -7.60
C ILE A 83 -21.09 6.93 -7.10
N SER A 84 -21.32 5.88 -6.32
CA SER A 84 -22.60 5.64 -5.65
C SER A 84 -22.81 6.52 -4.41
N GLY A 85 -21.75 7.15 -3.88
CA GLY A 85 -21.78 7.84 -2.58
C GLY A 85 -21.70 6.89 -1.38
N ALA A 86 -21.47 5.59 -1.61
CA ALA A 86 -21.36 4.62 -0.53
C ALA A 86 -20.17 4.92 0.40
N ALA A 87 -19.02 5.31 -0.15
CA ALA A 87 -17.87 5.71 0.65
C ALA A 87 -18.14 6.98 1.47
N ASP A 88 -18.86 7.96 0.90
CA ASP A 88 -19.29 9.16 1.61
C ASP A 88 -20.26 8.82 2.74
N SER A 89 -21.21 7.88 2.52
CA SER A 89 -22.17 7.42 3.53
C SER A 89 -21.46 6.78 4.72
N VAL A 90 -20.52 5.86 4.48
CA VAL A 90 -19.72 5.19 5.54
C VAL A 90 -18.95 6.23 6.34
N ALA A 91 -18.23 7.13 5.67
CA ALA A 91 -17.45 8.16 6.33
C ALA A 91 -18.32 9.11 7.15
N SER A 92 -19.44 9.58 6.58
CA SER A 92 -20.38 10.49 7.27
C SER A 92 -21.04 9.84 8.49
N PHE A 93 -21.40 8.55 8.41
CA PHE A 93 -21.96 7.80 9.53
C PHE A 93 -20.96 7.72 10.71
N ILE A 94 -19.69 7.39 10.41
CA ILE A 94 -18.65 7.26 11.42
C ILE A 94 -18.41 8.61 12.09
N ILE A 95 -18.26 9.67 11.31
CA ILE A 95 -18.04 11.02 11.81
C ILE A 95 -19.23 11.51 12.64
N GLY A 96 -20.45 11.28 12.17
CA GLY A 96 -21.67 11.66 12.87
C GLY A 96 -21.82 10.94 14.23
N LYS A 97 -21.43 9.65 14.30
CA LYS A 97 -21.53 8.87 15.54
C LYS A 97 -20.52 9.29 16.60
N PHE A 98 -19.30 9.67 16.23
CA PHE A 98 -18.25 10.08 17.17
C PHE A 98 -18.32 11.57 17.55
N GLY A 99 -19.02 12.38 16.75
CA GLY A 99 -19.22 13.82 16.98
C GLY A 99 -17.97 14.67 16.71
N GLU A 100 -18.13 15.99 16.77
CA GLU A 100 -17.06 16.97 16.47
C GLU A 100 -15.90 16.94 17.47
N ARG A 101 -16.11 16.44 18.69
CA ARG A 101 -15.05 16.32 19.72
C ARG A 101 -14.02 15.24 19.40
N ALA A 102 -14.38 14.28 18.57
CA ALA A 102 -13.53 13.14 18.19
C ALA A 102 -13.15 13.18 16.70
N VAL A 103 -12.94 14.37 16.12
CA VAL A 103 -12.62 14.57 14.68
C VAL A 103 -11.50 13.65 14.20
N ILE A 104 -10.38 13.61 14.93
CA ILE A 104 -9.22 12.84 14.50
C ILE A 104 -9.50 11.33 14.54
N PRO A 105 -9.97 10.73 15.66
CA PRO A 105 -10.34 9.32 15.68
C PRO A 105 -11.40 8.95 14.66
N SER A 106 -12.40 9.81 14.41
CA SER A 106 -13.45 9.57 13.42
C SER A 106 -12.89 9.48 12.00
N LEU A 107 -12.01 10.41 11.63
CA LEU A 107 -11.37 10.43 10.31
C LEU A 107 -10.44 9.22 10.11
N VAL A 108 -9.63 8.87 11.13
CA VAL A 108 -8.77 7.68 11.11
C VAL A 108 -9.63 6.42 10.95
N ALA A 109 -10.72 6.29 11.70
CA ALA A 109 -11.65 5.15 11.62
C ALA A 109 -12.32 5.08 10.24
N ALA A 110 -12.79 6.21 9.69
CA ALA A 110 -13.39 6.26 8.36
C ALA A 110 -12.42 5.78 7.26
N CYS A 111 -11.19 6.30 7.28
CA CYS A 111 -10.14 5.87 6.35
C CYS A 111 -9.82 4.38 6.51
N ALA A 112 -9.72 3.89 7.76
CA ALA A 112 -9.41 2.50 8.06
C ALA A 112 -10.51 1.54 7.57
N ILE A 113 -11.79 1.87 7.80
CA ILE A 113 -12.92 1.04 7.40
C ILE A 113 -13.03 0.98 5.87
N LEU A 114 -12.87 2.12 5.19
CA LEU A 114 -12.87 2.14 3.72
C LEU A 114 -11.73 1.30 3.14
N ALA A 115 -10.52 1.48 3.65
CA ALA A 115 -9.37 0.72 3.18
C ALA A 115 -9.50 -0.77 3.48
N TYR A 116 -9.92 -1.16 4.69
CA TYR A 116 -10.15 -2.57 5.03
C TYR A 116 -11.33 -3.18 4.25
N GLY A 117 -12.32 -2.36 3.91
CA GLY A 117 -13.44 -2.74 3.05
C GLY A 117 -13.10 -2.93 1.56
N GLY A 118 -11.83 -2.82 1.19
CA GLY A 118 -11.34 -3.05 -0.18
C GLY A 118 -11.36 -1.82 -1.08
N VAL A 119 -11.69 -0.64 -0.54
CA VAL A 119 -11.57 0.61 -1.30
C VAL A 119 -10.10 0.96 -1.48
N SER A 120 -9.70 1.19 -2.73
CA SER A 120 -8.32 1.62 -3.03
C SER A 120 -7.95 2.85 -2.21
N VAL A 121 -6.71 2.88 -1.70
CA VAL A 121 -6.20 4.03 -0.94
C VAL A 121 -6.32 5.36 -1.69
N PHE A 122 -6.16 5.37 -3.01
CA PHE A 122 -6.34 6.59 -3.81
C PHE A 122 -7.80 7.04 -3.83
N VAL A 123 -8.74 6.12 -4.04
CA VAL A 123 -10.18 6.42 -4.04
C VAL A 123 -10.64 6.87 -2.65
N ALA A 124 -10.18 6.19 -1.59
CA ALA A 124 -10.48 6.59 -0.22
C ALA A 124 -9.99 8.02 0.07
N LEU A 125 -8.81 8.42 -0.42
CA LEU A 125 -8.29 9.78 -0.27
C LEU A 125 -9.25 10.81 -0.87
N PHE A 126 -9.62 10.66 -2.14
CA PHE A 126 -10.51 11.62 -2.81
C PHE A 126 -11.89 11.70 -2.16
N THR A 127 -12.37 10.58 -1.64
CA THR A 127 -13.66 10.50 -0.92
C THR A 127 -13.62 11.28 0.39
N VAL A 128 -12.62 11.02 1.23
CA VAL A 128 -12.59 11.61 2.58
C VAL A 128 -11.97 13.01 2.62
N TYR A 129 -11.23 13.41 1.59
CA TYR A 129 -10.46 14.66 1.60
C TYR A 129 -11.33 15.90 1.86
N SER A 130 -12.45 16.04 1.16
CA SER A 130 -13.36 17.19 1.38
C SER A 130 -13.95 17.22 2.79
N MET A 131 -14.25 16.05 3.37
CA MET A 131 -14.70 15.95 4.77
C MET A 131 -13.58 16.28 5.74
N MET A 132 -12.34 15.84 5.46
CA MET A 132 -11.16 16.22 6.25
C MET A 132 -10.96 17.73 6.25
N VAL A 133 -11.04 18.38 5.08
CA VAL A 133 -10.94 19.84 4.95
C VAL A 133 -11.99 20.55 5.81
N SER A 134 -13.28 20.17 5.66
CA SER A 134 -14.38 20.77 6.42
C SER A 134 -14.20 20.60 7.94
N LEU A 135 -13.85 19.39 8.40
CA LEU A 135 -13.69 19.12 9.82
C LEU A 135 -12.42 19.76 10.42
N PHE A 136 -11.32 19.79 9.69
CA PHE A 136 -10.11 20.48 10.11
C PHE A 136 -10.32 21.99 10.24
N ARG A 137 -11.07 22.60 9.29
CA ARG A 137 -11.47 24.00 9.35
C ARG A 137 -12.32 24.29 10.60
N LYS A 138 -13.40 23.52 10.83
CA LYS A 138 -14.26 23.65 12.00
C LYS A 138 -13.51 23.48 13.33
N ALA A 139 -12.59 22.51 13.39
CA ALA A 139 -11.79 22.24 14.57
C ALA A 139 -10.57 23.15 14.72
N ASN A 140 -10.38 24.11 13.82
CA ASN A 140 -9.21 25.00 13.73
C ASN A 140 -7.87 24.23 13.77
N LEU A 141 -7.74 23.17 12.95
CA LEU A 141 -6.55 22.33 12.85
C LEU A 141 -5.75 22.65 11.60
N PRO A 142 -4.40 22.67 11.64
CA PRO A 142 -3.59 23.04 10.50
C PRO A 142 -3.66 22.00 9.38
N ARG A 143 -3.96 22.44 8.17
CA ARG A 143 -4.14 21.62 6.94
C ARG A 143 -2.98 20.66 6.68
N ARG A 144 -1.75 21.07 7.00
CA ARG A 144 -0.53 20.25 6.81
C ARG A 144 -0.57 18.88 7.51
N LEU A 145 -1.52 18.67 8.44
CA LEU A 145 -1.70 17.41 9.17
C LEU A 145 -2.76 16.51 8.55
N ILE A 146 -3.51 16.96 7.53
CA ILE A 146 -4.47 16.09 6.81
C ILE A 146 -3.79 14.83 6.26
N PRO A 147 -2.63 14.90 5.59
CA PRO A 147 -1.91 13.71 5.15
C PRO A 147 -1.61 12.72 6.28
N ALA A 148 -1.18 13.22 7.43
CA ALA A 148 -0.87 12.36 8.57
C ALA A 148 -2.09 11.62 9.10
N VAL A 149 -3.25 12.29 9.23
CA VAL A 149 -4.51 11.65 9.65
C VAL A 149 -4.98 10.63 8.62
N TYR A 150 -4.84 10.94 7.34
CA TYR A 150 -5.14 10.01 6.26
C TYR A 150 -4.28 8.74 6.33
N PHE A 151 -2.95 8.88 6.41
CA PHE A 151 -2.04 7.74 6.52
C PHE A 151 -2.27 6.95 7.80
N ALA A 152 -2.58 7.60 8.91
CA ALA A 152 -2.89 6.92 10.17
C ALA A 152 -4.05 5.91 10.03
N GLY A 153 -5.07 6.22 9.22
CA GLY A 153 -6.19 5.32 8.96
C GLY A 153 -5.96 4.35 7.80
N ALA A 154 -5.58 4.86 6.63
CA ALA A 154 -5.54 4.07 5.41
C ALA A 154 -4.17 3.47 5.07
N GLY A 155 -3.08 4.00 5.61
CA GLY A 155 -1.72 3.65 5.21
C GLY A 155 -0.86 2.98 6.29
N THR A 156 -1.44 2.52 7.40
CA THR A 156 -0.71 1.88 8.50
C THR A 156 -1.25 0.48 8.79
N PHE A 157 -1.80 0.26 9.98
CA PHE A 157 -2.23 -1.04 10.49
C PHE A 157 -3.21 -1.80 9.57
N VAL A 158 -4.06 -1.09 8.84
CA VAL A 158 -5.03 -1.71 7.92
C VAL A 158 -4.35 -2.49 6.80
N MET A 159 -3.22 -2.01 6.33
CA MET A 159 -2.46 -2.65 5.25
C MET A 159 -1.87 -4.00 5.65
N ILE A 160 -1.58 -4.17 6.94
CA ILE A 160 -0.93 -5.36 7.49
C ILE A 160 -1.89 -6.30 8.21
N MET A 161 -3.14 -5.86 8.44
CA MET A 161 -4.14 -6.70 9.13
C MET A 161 -4.43 -7.98 8.35
N PRO A 162 -4.45 -9.14 9.02
CA PRO A 162 -4.96 -10.37 8.42
C PRO A 162 -6.37 -10.19 7.88
N GLY A 163 -6.64 -10.83 6.74
CA GLY A 163 -7.94 -10.72 6.06
C GLY A 163 -8.13 -9.46 5.22
N SER A 164 -7.17 -8.53 5.24
CA SER A 164 -7.23 -7.32 4.42
C SER A 164 -7.16 -7.67 2.93
N PRO A 165 -8.05 -7.14 2.07
CA PRO A 165 -8.00 -7.32 0.63
C PRO A 165 -6.98 -6.39 -0.05
N GLN A 166 -6.09 -5.78 0.71
CA GLN A 166 -5.05 -4.91 0.18
C GLN A 166 -3.96 -5.73 -0.51
N ILE A 167 -3.40 -5.18 -1.60
CA ILE A 167 -2.45 -5.86 -2.47
C ILE A 167 -1.20 -6.39 -1.72
N GLN A 168 -0.79 -5.72 -0.66
CA GLN A 168 0.33 -6.12 0.20
C GLN A 168 0.06 -7.45 0.93
N ASN A 169 -1.20 -7.74 1.23
CA ASN A 169 -1.63 -9.01 1.80
C ASN A 169 -1.89 -10.08 0.71
N LEU A 170 -2.25 -9.67 -0.51
CA LEU A 170 -2.61 -10.60 -1.58
C LEU A 170 -1.38 -11.14 -2.35
N ILE A 171 -0.31 -10.34 -2.47
CA ILE A 171 0.91 -10.77 -3.18
C ILE A 171 1.54 -12.01 -2.53
N PRO A 172 1.82 -12.05 -1.22
CA PRO A 172 2.41 -13.23 -0.59
C PRO A 172 1.57 -14.50 -0.75
N MET A 173 0.23 -14.39 -0.76
CA MET A 173 -0.66 -15.54 -0.96
C MET A 173 -0.29 -16.33 -2.21
N LYS A 174 -0.01 -15.64 -3.31
CA LYS A 174 0.28 -16.26 -4.61
C LYS A 174 1.57 -17.07 -4.60
N PHE A 175 2.58 -16.60 -3.89
CA PHE A 175 3.91 -17.24 -3.88
C PHE A 175 4.05 -18.28 -2.77
N LEU A 176 3.34 -18.12 -1.66
CA LEU A 176 3.43 -19.00 -0.49
C LEU A 176 2.26 -19.99 -0.38
N GLY A 177 1.23 -19.90 -1.24
CA GLY A 177 0.04 -20.74 -1.18
C GLY A 177 -0.78 -20.54 0.11
N THR A 178 -0.72 -19.37 0.73
CA THR A 178 -1.36 -19.03 2.00
C THR A 178 -2.72 -18.36 1.80
N SER A 179 -3.52 -18.26 2.85
CA SER A 179 -4.77 -17.48 2.86
C SER A 179 -4.53 -16.02 3.22
N ALA A 180 -5.51 -15.16 2.96
CA ALA A 180 -5.45 -13.75 3.36
C ALA A 180 -5.35 -13.57 4.90
N THR A 181 -5.79 -14.57 5.66
CA THR A 181 -5.75 -14.60 7.14
C THR A 181 -4.50 -15.28 7.70
N ALA A 182 -3.54 -15.67 6.88
CA ALA A 182 -2.32 -16.33 7.34
C ALA A 182 -1.59 -15.51 8.42
N GLY A 183 -1.06 -16.17 9.44
CA GLY A 183 -0.43 -15.52 10.59
C GLY A 183 -1.42 -14.62 11.36
N LEU A 184 -2.64 -15.11 11.59
CA LEU A 184 -3.74 -14.34 12.18
C LEU A 184 -3.37 -13.73 13.53
N VAL A 185 -2.89 -14.54 14.47
CA VAL A 185 -2.63 -14.08 15.84
C VAL A 185 -1.49 -13.07 15.90
N PRO A 186 -0.28 -13.37 15.39
CA PRO A 186 0.81 -12.37 15.36
C PRO A 186 0.44 -11.11 14.58
N GLY A 187 -0.29 -11.26 13.47
CA GLY A 187 -0.75 -10.14 12.65
C GLY A 187 -1.72 -9.22 13.37
N MET A 188 -2.71 -9.77 14.08
CA MET A 188 -3.67 -8.98 14.86
C MET A 188 -3.02 -8.29 16.06
N LEU A 189 -2.14 -8.99 16.79
CA LEU A 189 -1.38 -8.39 17.90
C LEU A 189 -0.49 -7.24 17.42
N THR A 190 0.17 -7.42 16.27
CA THR A 190 0.99 -6.36 15.68
C THR A 190 0.15 -5.17 15.20
N ALA A 191 -1.00 -5.43 14.58
CA ALA A 191 -1.92 -4.36 14.18
C ALA A 191 -2.43 -3.57 15.41
N LEU A 192 -2.79 -4.26 16.48
CA LEU A 192 -3.22 -3.62 17.74
C LEU A 192 -2.09 -2.79 18.36
N PHE A 193 -0.86 -3.31 18.37
CA PHE A 193 0.31 -2.56 18.82
C PHE A 193 0.53 -1.30 17.96
N GLN A 194 0.43 -1.44 16.64
CA GLN A 194 0.58 -0.31 15.72
C GLN A 194 -0.52 0.74 15.89
N ILE A 195 -1.79 0.32 16.03
CA ILE A 195 -2.92 1.22 16.34
C ILE A 195 -2.63 2.00 17.62
N THR A 196 -2.15 1.34 18.67
CA THR A 196 -1.82 1.98 19.95
C THR A 196 -0.76 3.06 19.76
N LEU A 197 0.33 2.76 19.04
CA LEU A 197 1.38 3.74 18.75
C LEU A 197 0.85 4.91 17.90
N VAL A 198 0.01 4.65 16.90
CA VAL A 198 -0.63 5.67 16.09
C VAL A 198 -1.49 6.61 16.94
N ILE A 199 -2.31 6.08 17.84
CA ILE A 199 -3.16 6.87 18.73
C ILE A 199 -2.30 7.73 19.68
N ILE A 200 -1.27 7.14 20.30
CA ILE A 200 -0.34 7.86 21.17
C ILE A 200 0.33 9.00 20.42
N TYR A 201 0.87 8.70 19.24
CA TYR A 201 1.56 9.68 18.42
C TYR A 201 0.65 10.82 17.95
N LEU A 202 -0.53 10.53 17.41
CA LEU A 202 -1.48 11.55 16.98
C LEU A 202 -1.94 12.42 18.16
N THR A 203 -2.23 11.82 19.31
CA THR A 203 -2.61 12.55 20.51
C THR A 203 -1.52 13.53 20.95
N TRP A 204 -0.27 13.08 20.97
CA TRP A 204 0.88 13.93 21.25
C TRP A 204 1.06 15.05 20.21
N LEU A 205 0.98 14.70 18.92
CA LEU A 205 1.15 15.63 17.80
C LEU A 205 0.13 16.78 17.87
N PHE A 206 -1.15 16.46 18.04
CA PHE A 206 -2.21 17.47 18.09
C PHE A 206 -2.15 18.32 19.36
N LYS A 207 -1.77 17.76 20.52
CA LYS A 207 -1.49 18.55 21.72
C LYS A 207 -0.36 19.55 21.49
N ARG A 208 0.73 19.13 20.85
CA ARG A 208 1.87 19.99 20.53
C ARG A 208 1.51 21.10 19.56
N VAL A 209 0.74 20.81 18.52
CA VAL A 209 0.25 21.77 17.53
C VAL A 209 -0.63 22.83 18.20
N LYS A 210 -1.57 22.39 19.04
CA LYS A 210 -2.44 23.29 19.80
C LYS A 210 -1.63 24.19 20.75
N ALA A 211 -0.62 23.66 21.44
CA ALA A 211 0.25 24.41 22.31
C ALA A 211 1.09 25.49 21.57
N LYS A 212 1.36 25.27 20.28
CA LYS A 212 2.04 26.25 19.43
C LYS A 212 1.10 27.31 18.82
N GLY A 213 -0.20 27.23 19.07
CA GLY A 213 -1.21 28.11 18.48
C GLY A 213 -1.37 27.95 16.97
N GLU A 214 -0.94 26.81 16.38
CA GLU A 214 -1.12 26.55 14.98
C GLU A 214 -2.60 26.21 14.70
N GLY A 215 -3.21 26.88 13.70
CA GLY A 215 -4.60 26.70 13.31
C GLY A 215 -4.79 26.54 11.81
N TRP A 216 -6.04 26.59 11.38
CA TRP A 216 -6.44 26.52 9.99
C TRP A 216 -6.01 27.75 9.21
N VAL A 217 -5.44 27.56 8.02
CA VAL A 217 -5.16 28.63 7.06
C VAL A 217 -5.86 28.26 5.75
N GLU A 218 -6.69 29.19 5.24
CA GLU A 218 -7.45 29.01 4.01
C GLU A 218 -6.55 29.13 2.79
N ASP A 219 -6.82 28.33 1.75
CA ASP A 219 -6.22 28.47 0.43
C ASP A 219 -7.22 28.09 -0.68
N GLU A 220 -6.91 28.43 -1.95
CA GLU A 220 -7.77 28.17 -3.10
C GLU A 220 -8.08 26.69 -3.34
N LYS A 221 -7.16 25.78 -3.00
CA LYS A 221 -7.37 24.33 -3.19
C LYS A 221 -8.41 23.77 -2.23
N THR A 222 -8.41 24.27 -0.99
CA THR A 222 -9.38 23.83 0.03
C THR A 222 -10.77 24.38 -0.22
N ALA A 223 -10.88 25.61 -0.76
CA ALA A 223 -12.15 26.19 -1.15
C ALA A 223 -12.85 25.34 -2.25
N LYS A 224 -12.11 24.95 -3.29
CA LYS A 224 -12.61 24.12 -4.39
C LYS A 224 -13.01 22.69 -3.97
N ALA A 225 -12.39 22.14 -2.92
CA ALA A 225 -12.70 20.78 -2.46
C ALA A 225 -14.11 20.64 -1.86
N GLU A 226 -14.71 21.74 -1.36
CA GLU A 226 -16.05 21.75 -0.78
C GLU A 226 -17.15 22.03 -1.81
N GLU A 227 -16.87 22.76 -2.90
CA GLU A 227 -17.87 23.13 -3.91
C GLU A 227 -18.45 21.94 -4.69
N GLY A 228 -17.71 20.82 -4.80
CA GLY A 228 -18.08 19.66 -5.63
C GLY A 228 -19.11 18.69 -5.03
N LYS A 229 -19.58 18.88 -3.78
CA LYS A 229 -20.42 17.89 -3.07
C LYS A 229 -21.85 18.35 -2.73
N LYS A 230 -22.44 19.23 -3.53
CA LYS A 230 -23.84 19.66 -3.30
C LYS A 230 -24.86 18.57 -3.68
N ASP A 231 -25.79 18.31 -2.75
CA ASP A 231 -27.09 17.62 -2.92
C ASP A 231 -27.10 16.23 -3.58
N ARG A 232 -26.22 15.32 -3.13
CA ARG A 232 -26.33 13.92 -3.54
C ARG A 232 -27.04 13.08 -2.49
N GLN A 233 -28.05 12.31 -2.91
CA GLN A 233 -28.68 11.32 -2.05
C GLN A 233 -27.69 10.18 -1.78
N LEU A 234 -27.26 10.02 -0.52
CA LEU A 234 -26.35 8.98 -0.09
C LEU A 234 -27.11 7.68 0.22
N PRO A 235 -26.56 6.49 -0.07
CA PRO A 235 -27.14 5.24 0.37
C PRO A 235 -27.10 5.13 1.90
N ASN A 236 -28.02 4.34 2.46
CA ASN A 236 -27.90 3.98 3.88
C ASN A 236 -26.57 3.25 4.13
N VAL A 237 -25.97 3.45 5.32
CA VAL A 237 -24.67 2.88 5.66
C VAL A 237 -24.63 1.34 5.54
N LEU A 238 -25.73 0.65 5.85
CA LEU A 238 -25.82 -0.81 5.70
C LEU A 238 -25.76 -1.23 4.23
N VAL A 239 -26.46 -0.49 3.36
CA VAL A 239 -26.40 -0.66 1.90
C VAL A 239 -24.98 -0.37 1.40
N ALA A 240 -24.34 0.67 1.91
CA ALA A 240 -22.98 1.06 1.54
C ALA A 240 -21.92 0.01 1.94
N LEU A 241 -22.06 -0.63 3.11
CA LEU A 241 -21.14 -1.65 3.61
C LEU A 241 -21.38 -3.03 2.98
N PHE A 242 -22.58 -3.31 2.44
CA PHE A 242 -22.94 -4.66 2.00
C PHE A 242 -21.96 -5.26 0.97
N PRO A 243 -21.56 -4.59 -0.12
CA PRO A 243 -20.58 -5.14 -1.07
C PRO A 243 -19.20 -5.35 -0.44
N MET A 244 -18.79 -4.51 0.51
CA MET A 244 -17.53 -4.67 1.24
C MET A 244 -17.59 -5.94 2.12
N LEU A 245 -18.72 -6.20 2.77
CA LEU A 245 -18.94 -7.44 3.53
C LEU A 245 -18.90 -8.67 2.64
N ILE A 246 -19.51 -8.63 1.44
CA ILE A 246 -19.43 -9.72 0.46
C ILE A 246 -17.97 -9.99 0.09
N LEU A 247 -17.19 -8.95 -0.22
CA LEU A 247 -15.75 -9.08 -0.50
C LEU A 247 -15.03 -9.83 0.63
N LEU A 248 -15.23 -9.37 1.87
CA LEU A 248 -14.56 -9.95 3.04
C LEU A 248 -15.00 -11.40 3.32
N VAL A 249 -16.29 -11.71 3.17
CA VAL A 249 -16.82 -13.06 3.35
C VAL A 249 -16.26 -14.01 2.28
N VAL A 250 -16.32 -13.64 1.01
CA VAL A 250 -15.82 -14.47 -0.08
C VAL A 250 -14.32 -14.70 0.03
N LEU A 251 -13.55 -13.66 0.36
CA LEU A 251 -12.10 -13.74 0.51
C LEU A 251 -11.67 -14.55 1.75
N ASN A 252 -12.28 -14.30 2.91
CA ASN A 252 -11.75 -14.78 4.19
C ASN A 252 -12.48 -16.03 4.71
N ILE A 253 -13.79 -16.19 4.44
CA ILE A 253 -14.59 -17.32 4.91
C ILE A 253 -14.63 -18.41 3.83
N LEU A 254 -15.00 -18.04 2.58
CA LEU A 254 -15.02 -18.99 1.47
C LEU A 254 -13.62 -19.29 0.94
N LYS A 255 -12.63 -18.43 1.23
CA LYS A 255 -11.22 -18.55 0.79
C LYS A 255 -11.08 -18.66 -0.74
N TRP A 256 -11.96 -17.97 -1.47
CA TRP A 256 -11.91 -17.95 -2.93
C TRP A 256 -10.78 -17.00 -3.40
N ASP A 257 -10.44 -17.15 -4.69
CA ASP A 257 -9.46 -16.28 -5.34
C ASP A 257 -9.82 -14.80 -5.16
N PRO A 258 -8.86 -13.93 -4.85
CA PRO A 258 -9.11 -12.49 -4.65
C PRO A 258 -9.81 -11.80 -5.81
N ALA A 259 -9.52 -12.19 -7.06
CA ALA A 259 -10.19 -11.62 -8.22
C ALA A 259 -11.67 -12.02 -8.27
N ILE A 260 -11.99 -13.27 -7.90
CA ILE A 260 -13.39 -13.75 -7.80
C ILE A 260 -14.11 -13.01 -6.67
N ALA A 261 -13.47 -12.82 -5.52
CA ALA A 261 -14.04 -12.08 -4.40
C ALA A 261 -14.38 -10.62 -4.78
N LEU A 262 -13.47 -9.95 -5.49
CA LEU A 262 -13.70 -8.60 -6.04
C LEU A 262 -14.84 -8.59 -7.07
N PHE A 263 -14.91 -9.58 -7.95
CA PHE A 263 -15.99 -9.69 -8.93
C PHE A 263 -17.37 -9.85 -8.26
N CYS A 264 -17.47 -10.72 -7.23
CA CYS A 264 -18.69 -10.87 -6.43
C CYS A 264 -19.09 -9.55 -5.74
N ALA A 265 -18.12 -8.82 -5.20
CA ALA A 265 -18.36 -7.51 -4.58
C ALA A 265 -18.84 -6.46 -5.59
N ILE A 266 -18.29 -6.47 -6.82
CA ILE A 266 -18.72 -5.57 -7.91
C ILE A 266 -20.17 -5.88 -8.29
N ILE A 267 -20.54 -7.15 -8.46
CA ILE A 267 -21.92 -7.54 -8.77
C ILE A 267 -22.85 -7.09 -7.65
N ALA A 268 -22.49 -7.35 -6.38
CA ALA A 268 -23.27 -6.89 -5.24
C ALA A 268 -23.41 -5.36 -5.23
N ALA A 269 -22.33 -4.62 -5.51
CA ALA A 269 -22.34 -3.16 -5.59
C ALA A 269 -23.26 -2.66 -6.72
N LEU A 270 -23.20 -3.25 -7.90
CA LEU A 270 -24.09 -2.89 -9.01
C LEU A 270 -25.56 -3.11 -8.64
N ILE A 271 -25.90 -4.18 -7.94
CA ILE A 271 -27.28 -4.48 -7.52
C ILE A 271 -27.76 -3.50 -6.45
N VAL A 272 -27.01 -3.33 -5.36
CA VAL A 272 -27.49 -2.53 -4.22
C VAL A 272 -27.34 -1.02 -4.43
N TYR A 273 -26.42 -0.59 -5.31
CA TYR A 273 -26.23 0.82 -5.64
C TYR A 273 -27.02 1.30 -6.85
N LEU A 274 -27.88 0.44 -7.46
CA LEU A 274 -28.69 0.73 -8.66
C LEU A 274 -29.35 2.12 -8.64
N ARG A 275 -29.96 2.49 -7.49
CA ARG A 275 -30.69 3.76 -7.32
C ARG A 275 -29.81 4.97 -7.13
N TYR A 276 -28.52 4.76 -6.83
CA TYR A 276 -27.55 5.79 -6.51
C TYR A 276 -26.55 6.04 -7.64
N LEU A 277 -26.63 5.24 -8.72
CA LEU A 277 -25.76 5.36 -9.88
C LEU A 277 -26.40 6.21 -10.97
N ASP A 278 -25.63 7.13 -11.53
CA ASP A 278 -25.98 7.81 -12.78
C ASP A 278 -25.65 6.87 -13.95
N TRP A 279 -26.67 6.22 -14.48
CA TRP A 279 -26.54 5.23 -15.56
C TRP A 279 -25.94 5.80 -16.84
N LYS A 280 -26.17 7.09 -17.14
CA LYS A 280 -25.57 7.75 -18.31
C LYS A 280 -24.06 7.91 -18.18
N LYS A 281 -23.56 8.02 -16.94
CA LYS A 281 -22.14 8.19 -16.63
C LYS A 281 -21.48 6.89 -16.14
N LEU A 282 -22.24 5.79 -16.00
CA LEU A 282 -21.70 4.55 -15.44
C LEU A 282 -20.56 4.02 -16.29
N VAL A 283 -20.76 3.81 -17.58
CA VAL A 283 -19.74 3.25 -18.48
C VAL A 283 -18.48 4.13 -18.54
N PRO A 284 -18.55 5.45 -18.73
CA PRO A 284 -17.37 6.32 -18.63
C PRO A 284 -16.65 6.24 -17.30
N ASN A 285 -17.38 6.15 -16.17
CA ASN A 285 -16.77 6.03 -14.86
C ASN A 285 -16.08 4.68 -14.64
N LEU A 286 -16.69 3.58 -15.12
CA LEU A 286 -16.04 2.25 -15.06
C LEU A 286 -14.80 2.21 -15.95
N ALA A 287 -14.82 2.81 -17.12
CA ALA A 287 -13.66 2.95 -17.99
C ALA A 287 -12.54 3.74 -17.29
N ALA A 288 -12.88 4.86 -16.64
CA ALA A 288 -11.92 5.63 -15.84
C ALA A 288 -11.32 4.78 -14.68
N GLY A 289 -12.16 4.04 -13.94
CA GLY A 289 -11.69 3.12 -12.90
C GLY A 289 -10.77 2.04 -13.45
N THR A 290 -11.11 1.47 -14.61
CA THR A 290 -10.26 0.50 -15.31
C THR A 290 -8.88 1.11 -15.61
N MET A 291 -8.84 2.32 -16.17
CA MET A 291 -7.57 3.00 -16.47
C MET A 291 -6.76 3.34 -15.22
N GLU A 292 -7.42 3.72 -14.12
CA GLU A 292 -6.76 3.92 -12.82
C GLU A 292 -6.10 2.61 -12.35
N GLY A 293 -6.79 1.46 -12.46
CA GLY A 293 -6.28 0.13 -12.13
C GLY A 293 -5.10 -0.28 -13.02
N VAL A 294 -5.23 -0.10 -14.34
CA VAL A 294 -4.16 -0.40 -15.31
C VAL A 294 -2.93 0.46 -15.07
N THR A 295 -3.10 1.75 -14.82
CA THR A 295 -1.99 2.67 -14.52
C THR A 295 -1.26 2.26 -13.23
N SER A 296 -1.98 1.92 -12.18
CA SER A 296 -1.40 1.45 -10.92
C SER A 296 -0.64 0.13 -11.10
N LEU A 297 -1.22 -0.81 -11.84
CA LEU A 297 -0.61 -2.08 -12.20
C LEU A 297 0.66 -1.87 -13.05
N PHE A 298 0.59 -1.03 -14.07
CA PHE A 298 1.74 -0.72 -14.94
C PHE A 298 2.90 -0.14 -14.14
N ASN A 299 2.65 0.84 -13.28
CA ASN A 299 3.69 1.44 -12.43
C ASN A 299 4.38 0.41 -11.54
N THR A 300 3.62 -0.57 -11.02
CA THR A 300 4.20 -1.67 -10.23
C THR A 300 4.94 -2.67 -11.12
N ALA A 301 4.38 -3.05 -12.27
CA ALA A 301 4.98 -3.99 -13.19
C ALA A 301 6.33 -3.51 -13.74
N VAL A 302 6.47 -2.21 -13.99
CA VAL A 302 7.73 -1.57 -14.38
C VAL A 302 8.83 -1.82 -13.35
N ILE A 303 8.50 -1.68 -12.05
CA ILE A 303 9.43 -1.95 -10.94
C ILE A 303 9.77 -3.45 -10.87
N VAL A 304 8.80 -4.31 -11.13
CA VAL A 304 9.02 -5.77 -11.13
C VAL A 304 9.94 -6.19 -12.29
N GLY A 305 9.80 -5.59 -13.46
CA GLY A 305 10.73 -5.80 -14.57
C GLY A 305 12.17 -5.42 -14.21
N PHE A 306 12.36 -4.28 -13.54
CA PHE A 306 13.65 -3.89 -12.97
C PHE A 306 14.18 -4.93 -11.99
N GLY A 307 13.35 -5.38 -11.07
CA GLY A 307 13.72 -6.42 -10.12
C GLY A 307 14.14 -7.73 -10.79
N ALA A 308 13.42 -8.16 -11.83
CA ALA A 308 13.78 -9.33 -12.61
C ALA A 308 15.19 -9.20 -13.22
N LEU A 309 15.51 -8.03 -13.77
CA LEU A 309 16.86 -7.75 -14.30
C LEU A 309 17.90 -7.74 -13.18
N VAL A 310 17.64 -7.05 -12.06
CA VAL A 310 18.56 -7.00 -10.90
C VAL A 310 18.86 -8.41 -10.36
N MET A 311 17.87 -9.31 -10.33
CA MET A 311 18.04 -10.70 -9.90
C MET A 311 19.00 -11.51 -10.79
N THR A 312 19.24 -11.10 -12.04
CA THR A 312 20.23 -11.78 -12.90
C THR A 312 21.67 -11.38 -12.59
N LEU A 313 21.87 -10.22 -11.93
CA LEU A 313 23.19 -9.68 -11.64
C LEU A 313 23.96 -10.55 -10.63
N PRO A 314 25.22 -10.95 -10.91
CA PRO A 314 26.02 -11.74 -9.98
C PRO A 314 26.14 -11.09 -8.60
N ALA A 315 26.41 -9.80 -8.56
CA ALA A 315 26.54 -9.04 -7.31
C ALA A 315 25.29 -9.10 -6.43
N PHE A 316 24.10 -9.11 -7.05
CA PHE A 316 22.83 -9.25 -6.32
C PHE A 316 22.68 -10.68 -5.78
N LYS A 317 22.95 -11.70 -6.61
CA LYS A 317 22.88 -13.10 -6.21
C LYS A 317 23.83 -13.39 -5.05
N GLU A 318 25.08 -12.93 -5.13
CA GLU A 318 26.08 -13.08 -4.07
C GLU A 318 25.65 -12.39 -2.77
N SER A 319 25.16 -11.15 -2.85
CA SER A 319 24.67 -10.41 -1.68
C SER A 319 23.48 -11.11 -1.04
N PHE A 320 22.55 -11.60 -1.86
CA PHE A 320 21.37 -12.30 -1.38
C PHE A 320 21.73 -13.66 -0.75
N GLN A 321 22.64 -14.42 -1.37
CA GLN A 321 23.14 -15.66 -0.81
C GLN A 321 23.90 -15.44 0.50
N ALA A 322 24.70 -14.37 0.62
CA ALA A 322 25.38 -14.02 1.86
C ALA A 322 24.38 -13.74 3.00
N ILE A 323 23.28 -13.05 2.71
CA ILE A 323 22.20 -12.84 3.69
C ILE A 323 21.52 -14.17 4.03
N ALA A 324 21.25 -15.01 3.04
CA ALA A 324 20.63 -16.32 3.22
C ALA A 324 21.48 -17.27 4.07
N GLN A 325 22.79 -17.24 3.85
CA GLN A 325 23.77 -18.08 4.55
C GLN A 325 24.27 -17.47 5.87
N SER A 326 23.78 -16.30 6.24
CA SER A 326 24.19 -15.58 7.45
C SER A 326 23.83 -16.29 8.76
N GLY A 327 23.07 -17.38 8.71
CA GLY A 327 22.54 -18.06 9.89
C GLY A 327 21.41 -17.30 10.61
N LEU A 328 20.98 -16.17 10.06
CA LEU A 328 19.85 -15.41 10.60
C LEU A 328 18.54 -16.18 10.45
N ASN A 329 17.62 -15.94 11.36
CA ASN A 329 16.27 -16.50 11.29
C ASN A 329 15.61 -16.11 9.95
N PRO A 330 14.93 -17.05 9.22
CA PRO A 330 14.27 -16.78 7.95
C PRO A 330 13.30 -15.59 7.97
N LEU A 331 12.61 -15.36 9.09
CA LEU A 331 11.71 -14.21 9.26
C LEU A 331 12.47 -12.89 9.30
N VAL A 332 13.65 -12.87 9.93
CA VAL A 332 14.54 -11.68 9.95
C VAL A 332 15.10 -11.41 8.56
N VAL A 333 15.53 -12.44 7.83
CA VAL A 333 15.97 -12.33 6.43
C VAL A 333 14.86 -11.76 5.57
N THR A 334 13.63 -12.26 5.73
CA THR A 334 12.45 -11.77 5.01
C THR A 334 12.19 -10.29 5.32
N ALA A 335 12.21 -9.91 6.59
CA ALA A 335 11.97 -8.53 7.02
C ALA A 335 13.00 -7.56 6.43
N ILE A 336 14.29 -7.91 6.49
CA ILE A 336 15.38 -7.07 5.96
C ILE A 336 15.30 -6.99 4.43
N SER A 337 15.11 -8.11 3.74
CA SER A 337 15.11 -8.17 2.28
C SER A 337 13.93 -7.38 1.68
N VAL A 338 12.72 -7.61 2.19
CA VAL A 338 11.53 -6.86 1.73
C VAL A 338 11.66 -5.39 2.10
N GLY A 339 12.04 -5.07 3.35
CA GLY A 339 12.22 -3.70 3.81
C GLY A 339 13.25 -2.91 3.00
N ALA A 340 14.39 -3.50 2.69
CA ALA A 340 15.42 -2.87 1.85
C ALA A 340 14.88 -2.59 0.44
N LEU A 341 14.17 -3.56 -0.17
CA LEU A 341 13.57 -3.37 -1.49
C LEU A 341 12.47 -2.30 -1.50
N VAL A 342 11.67 -2.18 -0.44
CA VAL A 342 10.69 -1.09 -0.29
C VAL A 342 11.38 0.26 -0.25
N PHE A 343 12.43 0.37 0.56
CA PHE A 343 13.17 1.62 0.69
C PHE A 343 13.82 2.04 -0.63
N ILE A 344 14.35 1.07 -1.38
CA ILE A 344 15.02 1.33 -2.67
C ILE A 344 14.00 1.68 -3.76
N SER A 345 12.93 0.88 -3.90
CA SER A 345 11.96 1.01 -4.99
C SER A 345 10.89 2.08 -4.75
N GLY A 346 10.70 2.49 -3.50
CA GLY A 346 9.60 3.36 -3.13
C GLY A 346 8.22 2.69 -3.23
N SER A 347 8.13 1.36 -3.30
CA SER A 347 6.88 0.63 -3.52
C SER A 347 6.82 -0.67 -2.71
N GLY A 348 5.85 -0.77 -1.78
CA GLY A 348 5.65 -1.99 -1.00
C GLY A 348 5.19 -3.18 -1.88
N SER A 349 4.28 -2.97 -2.81
CA SER A 349 3.82 -4.02 -3.73
C SER A 349 4.91 -4.44 -4.73
N GLY A 350 5.68 -3.48 -5.24
CA GLY A 350 6.83 -3.75 -6.10
C GLY A 350 7.89 -4.59 -5.39
N ALA A 351 8.25 -4.20 -4.16
CA ALA A 351 9.21 -4.91 -3.34
C ALA A 351 8.78 -6.36 -3.04
N LEU A 352 7.50 -6.56 -2.65
CA LEU A 352 6.95 -7.90 -2.44
C LEU A 352 7.02 -8.76 -3.69
N SER A 353 6.70 -8.18 -4.84
CA SER A 353 6.71 -8.91 -6.11
C SER A 353 8.09 -9.38 -6.54
N ILE A 354 9.12 -8.65 -6.13
CA ILE A 354 10.52 -9.01 -6.35
C ILE A 354 10.99 -10.03 -5.29
N ALA A 355 10.71 -9.76 -4.01
CA ALA A 355 11.23 -10.56 -2.92
C ALA A 355 10.55 -11.92 -2.77
N MET A 356 9.23 -11.99 -2.95
CA MET A 356 8.46 -13.19 -2.62
C MET A 356 8.83 -14.44 -3.42
N PRO A 357 9.09 -14.40 -4.74
CA PRO A 357 9.57 -15.57 -5.47
C PRO A 357 10.88 -16.13 -4.90
N MET A 358 11.79 -15.25 -4.48
CA MET A 358 13.09 -15.63 -3.93
C MET A 358 12.93 -16.18 -2.51
N ILE A 359 12.17 -15.51 -1.67
CA ILE A 359 11.90 -15.95 -0.28
C ILE A 359 11.20 -17.32 -0.27
N ALA A 360 10.22 -17.53 -1.14
CA ALA A 360 9.51 -18.81 -1.27
C ALA A 360 10.45 -19.94 -1.71
N ALA A 361 11.39 -19.67 -2.63
CA ALA A 361 12.38 -20.65 -3.08
C ALA A 361 13.42 -20.96 -2.00
N MET A 362 13.84 -19.96 -1.21
CA MET A 362 14.85 -20.13 -0.15
C MET A 362 14.28 -20.80 1.10
N PHE A 363 13.05 -20.52 1.45
CA PHE A 363 12.42 -20.96 2.69
C PHE A 363 11.13 -21.74 2.39
N PRO A 364 11.26 -22.97 1.89
CA PRO A 364 10.08 -23.82 1.64
C PRO A 364 9.36 -24.18 2.94
N ALA A 365 8.14 -24.70 2.85
CA ALA A 365 7.31 -25.05 4.00
C ALA A 365 7.93 -26.09 4.95
N THR A 366 8.94 -26.83 4.49
CA THR A 366 9.74 -27.76 5.30
C THR A 366 10.72 -27.07 6.24
N VAL A 367 11.04 -25.80 5.97
CA VAL A 367 12.04 -25.02 6.74
C VAL A 367 11.36 -24.04 7.69
N VAL A 368 10.29 -23.38 7.22
CA VAL A 368 9.58 -22.35 8.01
C VAL A 368 8.11 -22.32 7.64
N ASP A 369 7.27 -21.98 8.62
CA ASP A 369 5.83 -21.78 8.40
C ASP A 369 5.56 -20.65 7.40
N GLN A 370 4.81 -20.99 6.34
CA GLN A 370 4.51 -20.05 5.25
C GLN A 370 3.58 -18.91 5.69
N GLY A 371 2.74 -19.14 6.70
CA GLY A 371 1.89 -18.11 7.30
C GLY A 371 2.71 -17.03 8.00
N SER A 372 3.75 -17.43 8.70
CA SER A 372 4.72 -16.54 9.36
C SER A 372 5.49 -15.72 8.34
N LEU A 373 6.01 -16.35 7.27
CA LEU A 373 6.68 -15.65 6.17
C LEU A 373 5.76 -14.62 5.50
N HIS A 374 4.52 -15.03 5.20
CA HIS A 374 3.49 -14.16 4.64
C HIS A 374 3.31 -12.91 5.50
N ARG A 375 3.11 -13.09 6.79
CA ARG A 375 2.80 -11.99 7.70
C ARG A 375 3.98 -11.04 7.88
N VAL A 376 5.20 -11.59 8.02
CA VAL A 376 6.42 -10.78 8.11
C VAL A 376 6.68 -10.02 6.80
N ALA A 377 6.51 -10.67 5.65
CA ALA A 377 6.66 -10.01 4.36
C ALA A 377 5.65 -8.87 4.16
N THR A 378 4.36 -9.10 4.52
CA THR A 378 3.33 -8.08 4.49
C THR A 378 3.69 -6.89 5.38
N MET A 379 4.13 -7.14 6.61
CA MET A 379 4.57 -6.09 7.53
C MET A 379 5.78 -5.33 6.99
N ALA A 380 6.78 -6.05 6.49
CA ALA A 380 8.00 -5.47 5.92
C ALA A 380 7.71 -4.54 4.74
N SER A 381 6.71 -4.88 3.92
CA SER A 381 6.30 -4.07 2.77
C SER A 381 5.79 -2.68 3.13
N MET A 382 5.44 -2.45 4.38
CA MET A 382 4.94 -1.18 4.91
C MET A 382 5.87 -0.54 5.95
N SER A 383 7.00 -1.18 6.29
CA SER A 383 7.85 -0.76 7.41
C SER A 383 8.94 0.25 7.05
N THR A 384 9.25 0.41 5.77
CA THR A 384 10.37 1.26 5.32
C THR A 384 9.97 2.18 4.17
N THR A 385 8.74 2.70 4.20
CA THR A 385 8.20 3.55 3.13
C THR A 385 8.97 4.87 3.03
N PRO A 386 9.71 5.13 1.94
CA PRO A 386 10.55 6.32 1.82
C PRO A 386 9.74 7.56 1.42
N PRO A 387 10.30 8.78 1.57
CA PRO A 387 9.60 10.04 1.25
C PRO A 387 9.18 10.18 -0.21
N PHE A 388 9.85 9.48 -1.12
CA PHE A 388 9.55 9.48 -2.56
C PHE A 388 8.56 8.37 -2.98
N ASN A 389 7.92 7.71 -2.02
CA ASN A 389 6.83 6.76 -2.31
C ASN A 389 5.69 7.44 -3.07
N GLY A 390 5.21 6.81 -4.14
CA GLY A 390 4.19 7.38 -5.03
C GLY A 390 2.88 7.75 -4.32
N LEU A 391 2.46 7.00 -3.30
CA LEU A 391 1.26 7.31 -2.52
C LEU A 391 1.49 8.58 -1.69
N ILE A 392 2.66 8.75 -1.05
CA ILE A 392 3.00 9.95 -0.26
C ILE A 392 2.97 11.19 -1.15
N ILE A 393 3.62 11.11 -2.32
CA ILE A 393 3.65 12.21 -3.30
C ILE A 393 2.22 12.58 -3.73
N THR A 394 1.39 11.59 -4.04
CA THR A 394 0.00 11.81 -4.46
C THR A 394 -0.83 12.45 -3.35
N VAL A 395 -0.74 11.93 -2.12
CA VAL A 395 -1.47 12.49 -0.97
C VAL A 395 -1.06 13.96 -0.72
N PHE A 396 0.24 14.25 -0.77
CA PHE A 396 0.72 15.63 -0.60
C PHE A 396 0.24 16.56 -1.70
N SER A 397 0.26 16.09 -2.95
CA SER A 397 -0.25 16.86 -4.10
C SER A 397 -1.74 17.17 -3.97
N VAL A 398 -2.57 16.19 -3.62
CA VAL A 398 -4.02 16.36 -3.41
C VAL A 398 -4.29 17.32 -2.25
N CYS A 399 -3.58 17.14 -1.13
CA CYS A 399 -3.74 18.00 0.04
C CYS A 399 -3.11 19.40 -0.13
N GLY A 400 -2.34 19.64 -1.18
CA GLY A 400 -1.62 20.91 -1.39
C GLY A 400 -0.56 21.18 -0.30
N VAL A 401 0.07 20.13 0.21
CA VAL A 401 1.07 20.18 1.28
C VAL A 401 2.44 19.84 0.71
N SER A 402 3.46 20.63 1.03
CA SER A 402 4.83 20.32 0.62
C SER A 402 5.45 19.23 1.50
N HIS A 403 6.47 18.53 0.96
CA HIS A 403 7.22 17.53 1.74
C HIS A 403 7.83 18.14 3.02
N LYS A 404 8.34 19.37 2.94
CA LYS A 404 8.95 20.06 4.07
C LYS A 404 7.96 20.28 5.23
N GLU A 405 6.69 20.53 4.91
CA GLU A 405 5.64 20.82 5.90
C GLU A 405 4.99 19.56 6.44
N GLY A 406 4.77 18.54 5.59
CA GLY A 406 3.96 17.36 5.89
C GLY A 406 4.74 16.09 6.21
N TYR A 407 5.99 15.95 5.73
CA TYR A 407 6.68 14.67 5.81
C TYR A 407 7.05 14.25 7.24
N GLY A 408 7.39 15.16 8.12
CA GLY A 408 7.74 14.80 9.50
C GLY A 408 6.66 13.93 10.17
N PRO A 409 5.41 14.40 10.25
CA PRO A 409 4.30 13.59 10.76
C PRO A 409 4.02 12.32 9.95
N VAL A 410 4.03 12.40 8.62
CA VAL A 410 3.79 11.25 7.76
C VAL A 410 4.90 10.22 7.87
N GLY A 411 6.17 10.64 7.86
CA GLY A 411 7.32 9.75 8.01
C GLY A 411 7.34 9.01 9.35
N THR A 412 6.86 9.63 10.43
CA THR A 412 6.69 8.92 11.70
C THR A 412 5.67 7.78 11.57
N LEU A 413 4.55 8.02 10.85
CA LEU A 413 3.49 7.04 10.65
C LEU A 413 3.86 5.95 9.64
N THR A 414 4.66 6.26 8.62
CA THR A 414 4.96 5.36 7.50
C THR A 414 6.37 4.73 7.56
N LEU A 415 7.20 5.16 8.50
CA LEU A 415 8.54 4.62 8.71
C LEU A 415 8.79 4.25 10.18
N ALA A 416 8.77 5.21 11.11
CA ALA A 416 9.19 4.96 12.48
C ALA A 416 8.24 3.99 13.22
N ILE A 417 6.94 4.24 13.19
CA ILE A 417 5.94 3.36 13.84
C ILE A 417 5.91 1.98 13.19
N PRO A 418 5.89 1.81 11.85
CA PRO A 418 5.94 0.49 11.22
C PRO A 418 7.24 -0.27 11.50
N LEU A 419 8.38 0.39 11.61
CA LEU A 419 9.63 -0.27 12.04
C LEU A 419 9.52 -0.83 13.45
N LEU A 420 8.97 -0.07 14.40
CA LEU A 420 8.71 -0.56 15.74
C LEU A 420 7.73 -1.73 15.75
N ALA A 421 6.68 -1.66 14.94
CA ALA A 421 5.72 -2.75 14.79
C ALA A 421 6.35 -4.00 14.15
N MET A 422 7.27 -3.84 13.19
CA MET A 422 8.05 -4.95 12.64
C MET A 422 8.93 -5.61 13.71
N MET A 423 9.64 -4.83 14.50
CA MET A 423 10.44 -5.36 15.61
C MET A 423 9.55 -6.13 16.61
N PHE A 424 8.40 -5.58 16.96
CA PHE A 424 7.43 -6.24 17.83
C PHE A 424 6.94 -7.57 17.23
N MET A 425 6.63 -7.61 15.92
CA MET A 425 6.23 -8.84 15.23
C MET A 425 7.32 -9.91 15.28
N LEU A 426 8.57 -9.56 15.03
CA LEU A 426 9.70 -10.50 15.11
C LEU A 426 9.89 -11.02 16.53
N LEU A 427 9.71 -10.17 17.56
CA LEU A 427 9.71 -10.60 18.96
C LEU A 427 8.54 -11.56 19.25
N LEU A 428 7.33 -11.29 18.74
CA LEU A 428 6.20 -12.22 18.90
C LEU A 428 6.56 -13.62 18.35
N TYR A 429 7.13 -13.71 17.15
CA TYR A 429 7.54 -14.99 16.58
C TYR A 429 8.68 -15.68 17.34
N THR A 430 9.43 -14.94 18.13
CA THR A 430 10.50 -15.51 18.97
C THR A 430 9.96 -16.07 20.29
N PHE A 431 8.94 -15.41 20.88
CA PHE A 431 8.46 -15.72 22.23
C PHE A 431 7.10 -16.42 22.29
N LEU A 432 6.29 -16.34 21.23
CA LEU A 432 5.01 -17.08 21.20
C LEU A 432 5.25 -18.57 20.96
N PRO A 433 4.45 -19.44 21.63
CA PRO A 433 4.44 -20.87 21.31
C PRO A 433 4.16 -21.09 19.82
N ALA A 434 4.84 -22.06 19.20
CA ALA A 434 4.69 -22.34 17.78
C ALA A 434 3.23 -22.59 17.37
N SER A 435 2.44 -23.25 18.20
CA SER A 435 1.00 -23.51 17.97
C SER A 435 0.15 -22.21 17.86
N ILE A 436 0.60 -21.11 18.46
CA ILE A 436 -0.08 -19.81 18.39
C ILE A 436 0.53 -18.95 17.29
N ALA A 437 1.84 -19.01 17.13
CA ALA A 437 2.57 -18.24 16.14
C ALA A 437 2.19 -18.61 14.70
N THR A 438 1.82 -19.86 14.44
CA THR A 438 1.42 -20.37 13.11
C THR A 438 -0.09 -20.26 12.83
N MET A 439 -0.90 -19.89 13.82
CA MET A 439 -2.31 -19.56 13.62
C MET A 439 -2.46 -18.19 12.94
#